data_ac6584275c984b775f81fa63a5ff7851
#
_entry.id   ac6584275c984b775f81fa63a5ff7851
#
_cell.length_a   1.000
_cell.length_b   1.000
_cell.length_c   1.000
_cell.angle_alpha   90.00
_cell.angle_beta   90.00
_cell.angle_gamma   90.00
#
_symmetry.space_group_name_H-M   'P 1'
#
loop_
_entity.id
_entity.type
_entity.pdbx_description
1 polymer ?
#
loop_
_entity_poly.entity_id
_entity_poly.type
_entity_poly.pdbx_seq_one_letter_code
_entity_poly.pdbx_strand_id
1 'polypeptide(L)'
;MNPAIEIKNLSFSYGDTENQLKHINLSVEKGEVIVLTGPSGSGKSTLTRVINGLIPYFFTGALSGEVWLFGKNMAEIPSWERGKYVGNVFQDPRSQFFANEVAGEIAFGCENYGVPHDEIVKKVQDAAEALSITDLLEQKVRYLSYGMRQRVAIASAEAIDPDIYVMDEPSANLDMGATEDFAAFVCLLKKQGKTILIAEHRLYYLRDIADRIVYLNKGEIVSVMTPQEMNILPHEQVFEWGLRSMELLNLPFPANSGKETEQKPLLSVERLHKRFGLNEVLKDVSFSCSPGEIVAIVGPNAAGKSTLGKLLSGLLKEDGGTIRFAEKPLKKSRRREMIWYIMQDLDSQLFGESLTDELLTGKKVTPALKLRADELLTLLNLAEFADRHPATLSGGQKQRLALAVALLNEAPAIVLDEPTSGLDGRNMRSVSKQLRALAEKGHIILMITHDLECALATCSRALVIRDCTLADDFQIDNAERLMAAMRE
;
A
#
# COMPACT_ATOMS: atom_id res chain seq x y z
N MET A 1 -24.62 -12.76 26.11
CA MET A 1 -23.15 -12.78 26.33
C MET A 1 -22.64 -11.39 26.05
N ASN A 2 -21.59 -10.92 26.71
CA ASN A 2 -21.04 -9.61 26.41
C ASN A 2 -20.30 -9.69 25.06
N PRO A 3 -20.43 -8.69 24.17
CA PRO A 3 -19.65 -8.61 22.93
C PRO A 3 -18.15 -8.55 23.25
N ALA A 4 -17.31 -8.88 22.27
CA ALA A 4 -15.86 -8.78 22.41
C ALA A 4 -15.42 -7.30 22.49
N ILE A 5 -16.03 -6.44 21.65
CA ILE A 5 -15.80 -4.99 21.66
C ILE A 5 -17.17 -4.31 21.65
N GLU A 6 -17.39 -3.35 22.56
CA GLU A 6 -18.57 -2.50 22.55
C GLU A 6 -18.14 -1.04 22.65
N ILE A 7 -18.57 -0.23 21.71
CA ILE A 7 -18.26 1.21 21.61
C ILE A 7 -19.56 1.99 21.75
N LYS A 8 -19.61 2.94 22.72
CA LYS A 8 -20.80 3.72 23.04
C LYS A 8 -20.52 5.21 22.88
N ASN A 9 -21.20 5.83 21.92
CA ASN A 9 -21.20 7.28 21.68
C ASN A 9 -19.79 7.89 21.65
N LEU A 10 -18.84 7.19 21.00
CA LEU A 10 -17.44 7.56 20.98
C LEU A 10 -17.22 8.73 20.01
N SER A 11 -16.57 9.80 20.52
CA SER A 11 -16.11 10.92 19.70
C SER A 11 -14.67 11.26 20.04
N PHE A 12 -13.88 11.66 19.04
CA PHE A 12 -12.48 12.00 19.23
C PHE A 12 -12.02 13.11 18.27
N SER A 13 -11.21 14.04 18.79
CA SER A 13 -10.51 15.06 17.99
C SER A 13 -9.05 15.19 18.38
N TYR A 14 -8.16 15.36 17.37
CA TYR A 14 -6.76 15.69 17.60
C TYR A 14 -6.61 17.21 17.78
N GLY A 15 -6.26 17.67 19.01
CA GLY A 15 -6.10 19.09 19.32
C GLY A 15 -7.36 19.91 18.97
N ASP A 16 -7.16 21.05 18.31
CA ASP A 16 -8.23 21.98 17.91
C ASP A 16 -8.86 21.66 16.54
N THR A 17 -8.60 20.47 15.97
CA THR A 17 -9.18 20.06 14.70
C THR A 17 -10.62 19.57 14.86
N GLU A 18 -11.38 19.53 13.74
CA GLU A 18 -12.71 18.91 13.73
C GLU A 18 -12.66 17.45 14.19
N ASN A 19 -13.75 16.98 14.83
CA ASN A 19 -13.87 15.61 15.33
C ASN A 19 -13.54 14.60 14.22
N GLN A 20 -12.49 13.80 14.46
CA GLN A 20 -12.09 12.69 13.59
C GLN A 20 -12.99 11.47 13.76
N LEU A 21 -13.63 11.32 14.94
CA LEU A 21 -14.71 10.36 15.17
C LEU A 21 -15.88 11.11 15.80
N LYS A 22 -17.11 10.77 15.35
CA LYS A 22 -18.34 11.46 15.76
C LYS A 22 -19.40 10.41 16.11
N HIS A 23 -19.74 10.35 17.39
CA HIS A 23 -20.84 9.52 17.92
C HIS A 23 -20.82 8.06 17.45
N ILE A 24 -19.62 7.45 17.35
CA ILE A 24 -19.45 6.06 16.94
C ILE A 24 -20.15 5.13 17.96
N ASN A 25 -21.02 4.28 17.44
CA ASN A 25 -21.62 3.16 18.15
C ASN A 25 -21.36 1.89 17.35
N LEU A 26 -20.67 0.90 17.96
CA LEU A 26 -20.32 -0.34 17.30
C LEU A 26 -20.25 -1.46 18.35
N SER A 27 -20.89 -2.58 18.05
CA SER A 27 -20.74 -3.83 18.80
C SER A 27 -20.13 -4.90 17.90
N VAL A 28 -19.10 -5.59 18.41
CA VAL A 28 -18.41 -6.69 17.71
C VAL A 28 -18.56 -7.94 18.56
N GLU A 29 -19.18 -8.96 18.01
CA GLU A 29 -19.40 -10.22 18.69
C GLU A 29 -18.11 -11.06 18.78
N LYS A 30 -18.07 -12.01 19.71
CA LYS A 30 -16.92 -12.92 19.85
C LYS A 30 -16.78 -13.80 18.59
N GLY A 31 -15.58 -13.89 18.06
CA GLY A 31 -15.28 -14.67 16.86
C GLY A 31 -15.73 -14.02 15.56
N GLU A 32 -16.20 -12.78 15.61
CA GLU A 32 -16.63 -12.03 14.43
C GLU A 32 -15.46 -11.36 13.73
N VAL A 33 -15.47 -11.36 12.39
CA VAL A 33 -14.53 -10.64 11.53
C VAL A 33 -15.22 -9.41 10.96
N ILE A 34 -14.80 -8.22 11.40
CA ILE A 34 -15.32 -6.94 10.93
C ILE A 34 -14.26 -6.22 10.09
N VAL A 35 -14.68 -5.70 8.93
CA VAL A 35 -13.85 -4.87 8.08
C VAL A 35 -14.33 -3.42 8.16
N LEU A 36 -13.45 -2.51 8.60
CA LEU A 36 -13.65 -1.08 8.54
C LEU A 36 -13.16 -0.56 7.19
N THR A 37 -14.03 0.03 6.39
CA THR A 37 -13.68 0.61 5.10
C THR A 37 -14.21 2.03 4.95
N GLY A 38 -13.72 2.74 3.93
CA GLY A 38 -14.09 4.14 3.67
C GLY A 38 -12.92 4.93 3.09
N PRO A 39 -13.14 6.17 2.64
CA PRO A 39 -12.10 7.00 2.06
C PRO A 39 -10.96 7.29 3.05
N SER A 40 -9.81 7.68 2.52
CA SER A 40 -8.69 8.15 3.35
C SER A 40 -9.12 9.34 4.20
N GLY A 41 -8.74 9.34 5.49
CA GLY A 41 -9.17 10.35 6.45
C GLY A 41 -10.59 10.16 7.00
N SER A 42 -11.28 9.05 6.72
CA SER A 42 -12.64 8.79 7.26
C SER A 42 -12.67 8.42 8.76
N GLY A 43 -11.52 8.20 9.40
CA GLY A 43 -11.43 7.87 10.82
C GLY A 43 -11.08 6.41 11.13
N LYS A 44 -10.86 5.53 10.13
CA LYS A 44 -10.54 4.11 10.35
C LYS A 44 -9.36 3.88 11.30
N SER A 45 -8.19 4.44 10.96
CA SER A 45 -6.98 4.31 11.79
C SER A 45 -7.13 5.00 13.16
N THR A 46 -7.95 6.04 13.27
CA THR A 46 -8.27 6.66 14.56
C THR A 46 -9.10 5.70 15.40
N LEU A 47 -10.09 5.03 14.82
CA LEU A 47 -10.91 4.05 15.53
C LEU A 47 -10.09 2.83 15.97
N THR A 48 -9.18 2.31 15.11
CA THR A 48 -8.27 1.23 15.51
C THR A 48 -7.36 1.65 16.66
N ARG A 49 -6.84 2.90 16.66
CA ARG A 49 -6.00 3.46 17.74
C ARG A 49 -6.76 3.65 19.06
N VAL A 50 -8.05 3.89 19.01
CA VAL A 50 -8.88 3.91 20.24
C VAL A 50 -9.04 2.49 20.80
N ILE A 51 -9.40 1.52 19.96
CA ILE A 51 -9.65 0.14 20.38
C ILE A 51 -8.38 -0.53 20.92
N ASN A 52 -7.21 -0.24 20.35
CA ASN A 52 -5.94 -0.77 20.83
C ASN A 52 -5.34 0.02 22.02
N GLY A 53 -5.99 1.13 22.42
CA GLY A 53 -5.58 1.92 23.58
C GLY A 53 -4.41 2.87 23.33
N LEU A 54 -4.00 3.12 22.10
CA LEU A 54 -3.03 4.18 21.77
C LEU A 54 -3.63 5.57 21.95
N ILE A 55 -4.92 5.72 21.75
CA ILE A 55 -5.68 6.91 22.13
C ILE A 55 -6.35 6.62 23.50
N PRO A 56 -6.25 7.52 24.47
CA PRO A 56 -5.64 8.86 24.43
C PRO A 56 -4.18 8.91 24.91
N TYR A 57 -3.52 7.79 25.18
CA TYR A 57 -2.25 7.77 25.92
C TYR A 57 -1.04 8.13 25.07
N PHE A 58 -0.97 7.65 23.84
CA PHE A 58 0.12 7.95 22.91
C PHE A 58 -0.27 9.07 21.95
N PHE A 59 -1.47 9.02 21.43
CA PHE A 59 -2.04 10.10 20.63
C PHE A 59 -2.99 10.92 21.50
N THR A 60 -2.59 12.15 21.81
CA THR A 60 -3.37 13.05 22.67
C THR A 60 -4.50 13.73 21.90
N GLY A 61 -5.61 13.99 22.59
CA GLY A 61 -6.77 14.65 22.03
C GLY A 61 -7.97 14.59 22.97
N ALA A 62 -9.08 15.19 22.55
CA ALA A 62 -10.33 15.14 23.30
C ALA A 62 -11.11 13.88 22.94
N LEU A 63 -11.19 12.94 23.90
CA LEU A 63 -11.95 11.69 23.78
C LEU A 63 -13.20 11.74 24.66
N SER A 64 -14.35 11.36 24.12
CA SER A 64 -15.60 11.18 24.87
C SER A 64 -16.29 9.89 24.45
N GLY A 65 -17.19 9.37 25.28
CA GLY A 65 -17.78 8.06 25.08
C GLY A 65 -16.98 6.94 25.75
N GLU A 66 -17.36 5.70 25.50
CA GLU A 66 -16.81 4.54 26.20
C GLU A 66 -16.46 3.41 25.24
N VAL A 67 -15.40 2.67 25.55
CA VAL A 67 -15.02 1.41 24.90
C VAL A 67 -14.94 0.30 25.93
N TRP A 68 -15.58 -0.81 25.66
CA TRP A 68 -15.65 -1.97 26.52
C TRP A 68 -15.06 -3.18 25.80
N LEU A 69 -14.20 -3.94 26.49
CA LEU A 69 -13.63 -5.20 26.02
C LEU A 69 -14.16 -6.33 26.91
N PHE A 70 -14.89 -7.27 26.33
CA PHE A 70 -15.52 -8.40 27.07
C PHE A 70 -16.33 -7.97 28.28
N GLY A 71 -16.98 -6.79 28.21
CA GLY A 71 -17.78 -6.23 29.29
C GLY A 71 -16.99 -5.52 30.39
N LYS A 72 -15.68 -5.29 30.23
CA LYS A 72 -14.84 -4.43 31.07
C LYS A 72 -14.60 -3.10 30.38
N ASN A 73 -14.77 -1.99 31.10
CA ASN A 73 -14.45 -0.67 30.55
C ASN A 73 -12.94 -0.56 30.30
N MET A 74 -12.55 -0.25 29.08
CA MET A 74 -11.14 -0.17 28.66
C MET A 74 -10.36 0.91 29.44
N ALA A 75 -11.02 1.96 29.92
CA ALA A 75 -10.40 2.98 30.75
C ALA A 75 -9.92 2.44 32.12
N GLU A 76 -10.54 1.35 32.59
CA GLU A 76 -10.18 0.69 33.86
C GLU A 76 -9.07 -0.37 33.66
N ILE A 77 -8.79 -0.79 32.43
CA ILE A 77 -7.75 -1.78 32.15
C ILE A 77 -6.40 -1.05 32.04
N PRO A 78 -5.39 -1.40 32.84
CA PRO A 78 -4.06 -0.82 32.75
C PRO A 78 -3.47 -0.96 31.35
N SER A 79 -2.73 0.04 30.87
CA SER A 79 -2.19 0.05 29.49
C SER A 79 -1.36 -1.20 29.17
N TRP A 80 -0.55 -1.67 30.10
CA TRP A 80 0.28 -2.87 29.94
C TRP A 80 -0.53 -4.17 29.89
N GLU A 81 -1.74 -4.18 30.43
CA GLU A 81 -2.61 -5.36 30.43
C GLU A 81 -3.44 -5.46 29.14
N ARG A 82 -3.70 -4.34 28.45
CA ARG A 82 -4.53 -4.30 27.22
C ARG A 82 -3.97 -5.16 26.10
N GLY A 83 -2.65 -5.23 25.98
CA GLY A 83 -1.98 -6.07 24.98
C GLY A 83 -2.21 -7.57 25.14
N LYS A 84 -2.74 -8.03 26.31
CA LYS A 84 -3.18 -9.43 26.48
C LYS A 84 -4.53 -9.69 25.84
N TYR A 85 -5.36 -8.66 25.70
CA TYR A 85 -6.68 -8.76 25.06
C TYR A 85 -6.62 -8.45 23.57
N VAL A 86 -5.77 -7.48 23.18
CA VAL A 86 -5.76 -6.90 21.82
C VAL A 86 -4.37 -7.00 21.22
N GLY A 87 -4.20 -7.87 20.22
CA GLY A 87 -3.03 -7.92 19.35
C GLY A 87 -3.15 -6.88 18.26
N ASN A 88 -2.06 -6.17 17.99
CA ASN A 88 -2.03 -5.05 17.05
C ASN A 88 -1.13 -5.33 15.86
N VAL A 89 -1.61 -4.98 14.66
CA VAL A 89 -0.81 -4.93 13.44
C VAL A 89 -0.96 -3.54 12.84
N PHE A 90 0.14 -2.77 12.82
CA PHE A 90 0.13 -1.39 12.33
C PHE A 90 0.35 -1.34 10.82
N GLN A 91 -0.10 -0.26 10.19
CA GLN A 91 0.08 0.01 8.78
C GLN A 91 1.57 0.02 8.38
N ASP A 92 2.44 0.65 9.18
CA ASP A 92 3.91 0.57 9.01
C ASP A 92 4.51 -0.36 10.06
N PRO A 93 4.93 -1.59 9.70
CA PRO A 93 5.52 -2.53 10.63
C PRO A 93 6.81 -2.02 11.28
N ARG A 94 7.52 -1.06 10.65
CA ARG A 94 8.75 -0.47 11.23
C ARG A 94 8.46 0.28 12.52
N SER A 95 7.28 0.84 12.67
CA SER A 95 6.88 1.57 13.88
C SER A 95 6.56 0.66 15.06
N GLN A 96 6.48 -0.66 14.82
CA GLN A 96 6.11 -1.68 15.80
C GLN A 96 7.32 -2.41 16.37
N PHE A 97 8.47 -2.43 15.67
CA PHE A 97 9.62 -3.26 16.00
C PHE A 97 10.52 -2.67 17.08
N PHE A 98 10.93 -3.52 18.02
CA PHE A 98 11.84 -3.22 19.12
C PHE A 98 13.13 -4.05 19.06
N ALA A 99 13.08 -5.28 18.53
CA ALA A 99 14.24 -6.15 18.46
C ALA A 99 14.98 -6.03 17.12
N ASN A 100 16.27 -6.45 17.12
CA ASN A 100 17.09 -6.45 15.92
C ASN A 100 16.90 -7.71 15.06
N GLU A 101 16.51 -8.83 15.66
CA GLU A 101 16.37 -10.15 15.05
C GLU A 101 14.90 -10.58 15.08
N VAL A 102 14.51 -11.34 14.07
CA VAL A 102 13.12 -11.78 13.90
C VAL A 102 12.64 -12.61 15.07
N ALA A 103 13.41 -13.59 15.53
CA ALA A 103 13.03 -14.41 16.67
C ALA A 103 12.83 -13.59 17.94
N GLY A 104 13.72 -12.62 18.21
CA GLY A 104 13.60 -11.70 19.34
C GLY A 104 12.41 -10.77 19.23
N GLU A 105 12.05 -10.33 18.01
CA GLU A 105 10.87 -9.49 17.78
C GLU A 105 9.57 -10.26 18.05
N ILE A 106 9.48 -11.51 17.60
CA ILE A 106 8.32 -12.38 17.87
C ILE A 106 8.22 -12.71 19.37
N ALA A 107 9.35 -12.93 20.04
CA ALA A 107 9.42 -13.23 21.48
C ALA A 107 9.07 -12.02 22.36
N PHE A 108 9.31 -10.80 21.89
CA PHE A 108 9.32 -9.57 22.69
C PHE A 108 8.07 -9.39 23.58
N GLY A 109 6.90 -9.61 23.03
CA GLY A 109 5.63 -9.50 23.78
C GLY A 109 5.54 -10.54 24.89
N CYS A 110 5.90 -11.78 24.63
CA CYS A 110 5.89 -12.88 25.59
C CYS A 110 6.90 -12.66 26.73
N GLU A 111 8.10 -12.14 26.41
CA GLU A 111 9.12 -11.79 27.40
C GLU A 111 8.62 -10.70 28.35
N ASN A 112 7.98 -9.65 27.83
CA ASN A 112 7.41 -8.57 28.64
C ASN A 112 6.30 -9.04 29.59
N TYR A 113 5.59 -10.11 29.23
CA TYR A 113 4.58 -10.72 30.09
C TYR A 113 5.13 -11.80 31.02
N GLY A 114 6.44 -12.05 31.02
CA GLY A 114 7.10 -13.03 31.90
C GLY A 114 6.75 -14.48 31.58
N VAL A 115 6.46 -14.78 30.33
CA VAL A 115 6.22 -16.17 29.87
C VAL A 115 7.50 -16.98 30.05
N PRO A 116 7.44 -18.25 30.51
CA PRO A 116 8.63 -19.10 30.65
C PRO A 116 9.37 -19.31 29.34
N HIS A 117 10.71 -19.36 29.38
CA HIS A 117 11.57 -19.43 28.19
C HIS A 117 11.17 -20.57 27.23
N ASP A 118 10.96 -21.79 27.72
CA ASP A 118 10.61 -22.93 26.89
C ASP A 118 9.27 -22.75 26.17
N GLU A 119 8.33 -22.06 26.81
CA GLU A 119 7.03 -21.71 26.20
C GLU A 119 7.20 -20.60 25.15
N ILE A 120 8.08 -19.62 25.39
CA ILE A 120 8.40 -18.57 24.39
C ILE A 120 8.98 -19.20 23.14
N VAL A 121 9.96 -20.09 23.26
CA VAL A 121 10.56 -20.76 22.12
C VAL A 121 9.51 -21.48 21.26
N LYS A 122 8.59 -22.19 21.93
CA LYS A 122 7.48 -22.86 21.24
C LYS A 122 6.55 -21.87 20.53
N LYS A 123 6.11 -20.81 21.22
CA LYS A 123 5.23 -19.78 20.65
C LYS A 123 5.86 -19.06 19.46
N VAL A 124 7.17 -18.76 19.51
CA VAL A 124 7.91 -18.17 18.40
C VAL A 124 7.92 -19.11 17.20
N GLN A 125 8.18 -20.41 17.44
CA GLN A 125 8.19 -21.40 16.36
C GLN A 125 6.79 -21.57 15.72
N ASP A 126 5.77 -21.73 16.56
CA ASP A 126 4.37 -21.91 16.12
C ASP A 126 3.90 -20.69 15.29
N ALA A 127 4.18 -19.47 15.76
CA ALA A 127 3.84 -18.23 15.04
C ALA A 127 4.62 -18.08 13.73
N ALA A 128 5.90 -18.45 13.72
CA ALA A 128 6.73 -18.41 12.50
C ALA A 128 6.26 -19.42 11.45
N GLU A 129 5.84 -20.62 11.87
CA GLU A 129 5.27 -21.64 10.99
C GLU A 129 3.93 -21.19 10.40
N ALA A 130 3.02 -20.65 11.23
CA ALA A 130 1.71 -20.16 10.79
C ALA A 130 1.79 -19.10 9.70
N LEU A 131 2.88 -18.31 9.68
CA LEU A 131 3.11 -17.24 8.72
C LEU A 131 4.19 -17.55 7.67
N SER A 132 4.67 -18.80 7.62
CA SER A 132 5.71 -19.26 6.67
C SER A 132 6.96 -18.37 6.67
N ILE A 133 7.50 -18.06 7.87
CA ILE A 133 8.70 -17.22 8.07
C ILE A 133 9.76 -17.89 8.95
N THR A 134 9.71 -19.21 9.09
CA THR A 134 10.68 -19.98 9.92
C THR A 134 12.14 -19.78 9.46
N ASP A 135 12.36 -19.63 8.16
CA ASP A 135 13.64 -19.35 7.54
C ASP A 135 14.19 -17.94 7.84
N LEU A 136 13.34 -17.05 8.37
CA LEU A 136 13.72 -15.69 8.70
C LEU A 136 14.13 -15.51 10.16
N LEU A 137 13.91 -16.48 11.05
CA LEU A 137 14.06 -16.33 12.50
C LEU A 137 15.45 -15.79 12.93
N GLU A 138 16.53 -16.19 12.24
CA GLU A 138 17.90 -15.74 12.51
C GLU A 138 18.28 -14.45 11.75
N GLN A 139 17.38 -13.92 10.94
CA GLN A 139 17.67 -12.72 10.15
C GLN A 139 17.43 -11.45 10.96
N LYS A 140 18.13 -10.38 10.56
CA LYS A 140 17.92 -9.05 11.14
C LYS A 140 16.74 -8.36 10.46
N VAL A 141 15.80 -7.86 11.25
CA VAL A 141 14.58 -7.18 10.79
C VAL A 141 14.86 -6.07 9.77
N ARG A 142 15.97 -5.33 9.93
CA ARG A 142 16.35 -4.23 9.03
C ARG A 142 16.63 -4.66 7.58
N TYR A 143 16.98 -5.93 7.34
CA TYR A 143 17.30 -6.46 6.01
C TYR A 143 16.09 -7.06 5.29
N LEU A 144 14.97 -7.20 6.00
CA LEU A 144 13.76 -7.76 5.44
C LEU A 144 13.08 -6.80 4.46
N SER A 145 12.44 -7.36 3.44
CA SER A 145 11.49 -6.62 2.59
C SER A 145 10.29 -6.13 3.41
N TYR A 146 9.51 -5.21 2.85
CA TYR A 146 8.32 -4.72 3.56
C TYR A 146 7.32 -5.85 3.87
N GLY A 147 7.00 -6.70 2.89
CA GLY A 147 6.09 -7.84 3.08
C GLY A 147 6.58 -8.85 4.14
N MET A 148 7.90 -9.13 4.19
CA MET A 148 8.48 -9.97 5.25
C MET A 148 8.33 -9.32 6.62
N ARG A 149 8.56 -8.01 6.73
CA ARG A 149 8.34 -7.26 8.00
C ARG A 149 6.88 -7.33 8.43
N GLN A 150 5.93 -7.23 7.49
CA GLN A 150 4.52 -7.34 7.81
C GLN A 150 4.19 -8.71 8.41
N ARG A 151 4.70 -9.80 7.82
CA ARG A 151 4.54 -11.15 8.38
C ARG A 151 5.15 -11.28 9.78
N VAL A 152 6.32 -10.68 10.03
CA VAL A 152 6.95 -10.65 11.35
C VAL A 152 6.10 -9.88 12.36
N ALA A 153 5.54 -8.72 11.98
CA ALA A 153 4.64 -7.96 12.87
C ALA A 153 3.38 -8.73 13.24
N ILE A 154 2.83 -9.49 12.29
CA ILE A 154 1.69 -10.38 12.54
C ILE A 154 2.09 -11.54 13.47
N ALA A 155 3.27 -12.15 13.25
CA ALA A 155 3.78 -13.23 14.11
C ALA A 155 4.03 -12.75 15.54
N SER A 156 4.50 -11.51 15.72
CA SER A 156 4.70 -10.91 17.04
C SER A 156 3.36 -10.73 17.79
N ALA A 157 2.29 -10.39 17.09
CA ALA A 157 0.96 -10.33 17.67
C ALA A 157 0.42 -11.74 17.99
N GLU A 158 0.63 -12.71 17.09
CA GLU A 158 0.18 -14.11 17.23
C GLU A 158 0.85 -14.82 18.41
N ALA A 159 2.14 -14.61 18.63
CA ALA A 159 2.88 -15.22 19.74
C ALA A 159 2.28 -14.91 21.13
N ILE A 160 1.63 -13.75 21.28
CA ILE A 160 0.90 -13.37 22.51
C ILE A 160 -0.41 -14.16 22.64
N ASP A 161 -0.99 -14.58 21.50
CA ASP A 161 -2.28 -15.30 21.40
C ASP A 161 -3.48 -14.52 21.97
N PRO A 162 -3.71 -13.25 21.55
CA PRO A 162 -4.80 -12.43 22.06
C PRO A 162 -6.17 -12.93 21.56
N ASP A 163 -7.25 -12.54 22.27
CA ASP A 163 -8.62 -12.86 21.85
C ASP A 163 -9.15 -11.93 20.74
N ILE A 164 -8.58 -10.71 20.62
CA ILE A 164 -8.95 -9.69 19.63
C ILE A 164 -7.73 -9.30 18.83
N TYR A 165 -7.87 -9.25 17.51
CA TYR A 165 -6.86 -8.70 16.58
C TYR A 165 -7.38 -7.40 15.97
N VAL A 166 -6.59 -6.34 16.07
CA VAL A 166 -6.84 -5.05 15.41
C VAL A 166 -5.73 -4.77 14.41
N MET A 167 -6.09 -4.70 13.14
CA MET A 167 -5.14 -4.56 12.04
C MET A 167 -5.47 -3.32 11.21
N ASP A 168 -4.46 -2.49 10.94
CA ASP A 168 -4.60 -1.27 10.15
C ASP A 168 -3.85 -1.42 8.82
N GLU A 169 -4.60 -1.52 7.71
CA GLU A 169 -4.12 -1.71 6.34
C GLU A 169 -3.03 -2.79 6.18
N PRO A 170 -3.26 -4.02 6.70
CA PRO A 170 -2.23 -5.06 6.73
C PRO A 170 -1.80 -5.55 5.34
N SER A 171 -2.63 -5.35 4.29
CA SER A 171 -2.32 -5.79 2.93
C SER A 171 -1.67 -4.72 2.05
N ALA A 172 -1.47 -3.50 2.54
CA ALA A 172 -1.12 -2.33 1.72
C ALA A 172 0.11 -2.53 0.80
N ASN A 173 1.12 -3.28 1.27
CA ASN A 173 2.37 -3.51 0.54
C ASN A 173 2.66 -5.02 0.31
N LEU A 174 1.64 -5.85 0.44
CA LEU A 174 1.73 -7.27 0.11
C LEU A 174 1.49 -7.47 -1.41
N ASP A 175 2.26 -8.35 -2.01
CA ASP A 175 1.93 -8.88 -3.34
C ASP A 175 0.70 -9.80 -3.26
N MET A 176 0.24 -10.28 -4.41
CA MET A 176 -0.99 -11.04 -4.46
C MET A 176 -0.88 -12.38 -3.71
N GLY A 177 0.25 -13.08 -3.84
CA GLY A 177 0.51 -14.33 -3.12
C GLY A 177 0.56 -14.11 -1.61
N ALA A 178 1.31 -13.11 -1.14
CA ALA A 178 1.38 -12.77 0.28
C ALA A 178 0.03 -12.29 0.85
N THR A 179 -0.82 -11.65 0.02
CA THR A 179 -2.19 -11.28 0.42
C THR A 179 -3.09 -12.51 0.58
N GLU A 180 -2.94 -13.52 -0.28
CA GLU A 180 -3.66 -14.80 -0.17
C GLU A 180 -3.21 -15.58 1.07
N ASP A 181 -1.91 -15.63 1.37
CA ASP A 181 -1.38 -16.23 2.60
C ASP A 181 -1.94 -15.51 3.85
N PHE A 182 -2.00 -14.17 3.80
CA PHE A 182 -2.59 -13.39 4.87
C PHE A 182 -4.10 -13.66 5.03
N ALA A 183 -4.84 -13.79 3.94
CA ALA A 183 -6.24 -14.19 3.96
C ALA A 183 -6.45 -15.57 4.60
N ALA A 184 -5.59 -16.54 4.27
CA ALA A 184 -5.60 -17.87 4.87
C ALA A 184 -5.33 -17.80 6.39
N PHE A 185 -4.39 -16.96 6.83
CA PHE A 185 -4.11 -16.72 8.24
C PHE A 185 -5.33 -16.11 8.96
N VAL A 186 -5.97 -15.08 8.41
CA VAL A 186 -7.21 -14.50 8.99
C VAL A 186 -8.31 -15.55 9.09
N CYS A 187 -8.45 -16.41 8.08
CA CYS A 187 -9.40 -17.52 8.10
C CYS A 187 -9.07 -18.54 9.22
N LEU A 188 -7.79 -18.79 9.48
CA LEU A 188 -7.35 -19.67 10.58
C LEU A 188 -7.73 -19.05 11.94
N LEU A 189 -7.43 -17.78 12.17
CA LEU A 189 -7.80 -17.07 13.40
C LEU A 189 -9.33 -17.09 13.62
N LYS A 190 -10.11 -16.87 12.56
CA LYS A 190 -11.58 -16.95 12.62
C LYS A 190 -12.04 -18.34 13.07
N LYS A 191 -11.45 -19.42 12.51
CA LYS A 191 -11.76 -20.80 12.90
C LYS A 191 -11.40 -21.11 14.36
N GLN A 192 -10.39 -20.43 14.90
CA GLN A 192 -10.00 -20.51 16.32
C GLN A 192 -10.94 -19.71 17.24
N GLY A 193 -11.91 -19.00 16.66
CA GLY A 193 -12.86 -18.17 17.42
C GLY A 193 -12.31 -16.82 17.84
N LYS A 194 -11.21 -16.35 17.23
CA LYS A 194 -10.64 -15.02 17.47
C LYS A 194 -11.52 -13.94 16.87
N THR A 195 -11.65 -12.82 17.55
CA THR A 195 -12.36 -11.64 17.07
C THR A 195 -11.41 -10.75 16.29
N ILE A 196 -11.78 -10.33 15.08
CA ILE A 196 -10.85 -9.65 14.19
C ILE A 196 -11.49 -8.36 13.67
N LEU A 197 -10.78 -7.24 13.79
CA LEU A 197 -11.16 -5.97 13.25
C LEU A 197 -10.05 -5.48 12.32
N ILE A 198 -10.35 -5.33 11.02
CA ILE A 198 -9.40 -4.95 9.98
C ILE A 198 -9.85 -3.65 9.35
N ALA A 199 -9.05 -2.58 9.47
CA ALA A 199 -9.21 -1.39 8.66
C ALA A 199 -8.53 -1.62 7.32
N GLU A 200 -9.28 -1.55 6.19
CA GLU A 200 -8.74 -1.95 4.89
C GLU A 200 -9.38 -1.18 3.73
N HIS A 201 -8.56 -0.96 2.69
CA HIS A 201 -9.01 -0.44 1.40
C HIS A 201 -9.21 -1.55 0.37
N ARG A 202 -8.33 -2.55 0.32
CA ARG A 202 -8.43 -3.71 -0.59
C ARG A 202 -9.37 -4.74 0.01
N LEU A 203 -10.58 -4.87 -0.53
CA LEU A 203 -11.64 -5.68 0.08
C LEU A 203 -11.75 -7.10 -0.51
N TYR A 204 -11.20 -7.34 -1.69
CA TYR A 204 -11.41 -8.56 -2.47
C TYR A 204 -11.01 -9.85 -1.72
N TYR A 205 -9.92 -9.83 -0.96
CA TYR A 205 -9.41 -11.01 -0.25
C TYR A 205 -10.18 -11.31 1.05
N LEU A 206 -10.99 -10.35 1.53
CA LEU A 206 -11.82 -10.48 2.73
C LEU A 206 -13.28 -10.85 2.41
N ARG A 207 -13.66 -10.92 1.15
CA ARG A 207 -15.04 -11.15 0.68
C ARG A 207 -15.70 -12.36 1.33
N ASP A 208 -14.97 -13.49 1.38
CA ASP A 208 -15.48 -14.76 1.88
C ASP A 208 -15.12 -15.02 3.36
N ILE A 209 -14.44 -14.05 4.01
CA ILE A 209 -13.95 -14.17 5.39
C ILE A 209 -14.72 -13.23 6.33
N ALA A 210 -14.97 -11.98 5.90
CA ALA A 210 -15.64 -10.99 6.71
C ALA A 210 -17.10 -11.38 7.01
N ASP A 211 -17.55 -11.09 8.22
CA ASP A 211 -18.96 -11.23 8.60
C ASP A 211 -19.71 -9.93 8.35
N ARG A 212 -19.09 -8.78 8.65
CA ARG A 212 -19.64 -7.45 8.41
C ARG A 212 -18.59 -6.49 7.86
N ILE A 213 -19.07 -5.57 7.05
CA ILE A 213 -18.30 -4.42 6.51
C ILE A 213 -18.93 -3.16 7.08
N VAL A 214 -18.11 -2.36 7.76
CA VAL A 214 -18.51 -1.08 8.35
C VAL A 214 -17.94 0.04 7.50
N TYR A 215 -18.80 0.78 6.82
CA TYR A 215 -18.41 1.93 6.03
C TYR A 215 -18.37 3.20 6.87
N LEU A 216 -17.16 3.78 7.01
CA LEU A 216 -16.93 5.04 7.69
C LEU A 216 -16.74 6.17 6.68
N ASN A 217 -17.36 7.32 6.96
CA ASN A 217 -17.13 8.55 6.22
C ASN A 217 -17.20 9.76 7.16
N LYS A 218 -16.20 10.65 7.06
CA LYS A 218 -16.10 11.89 7.87
C LYS A 218 -16.28 11.68 9.38
N GLY A 219 -15.74 10.58 9.88
CA GLY A 219 -15.78 10.24 11.30
C GLY A 219 -17.05 9.56 11.80
N GLU A 220 -17.97 9.22 10.92
CA GLU A 220 -19.25 8.58 11.25
C GLU A 220 -19.37 7.19 10.62
N ILE A 221 -20.06 6.26 11.28
CA ILE A 221 -20.50 5.01 10.65
C ILE A 221 -21.76 5.35 9.82
N VAL A 222 -21.61 5.25 8.50
CA VAL A 222 -22.69 5.55 7.56
C VAL A 222 -23.51 4.32 7.21
N SER A 223 -22.84 3.16 7.14
CA SER A 223 -23.51 1.90 6.81
C SER A 223 -22.77 0.72 7.43
N VAL A 224 -23.55 -0.30 7.77
CA VAL A 224 -23.05 -1.63 8.18
C VAL A 224 -23.77 -2.64 7.31
N MET A 225 -23.00 -3.49 6.62
CA MET A 225 -23.53 -4.42 5.63
C MET A 225 -22.74 -5.74 5.66
N THR A 226 -23.33 -6.77 5.10
CA THR A 226 -22.61 -8.03 4.82
C THR A 226 -21.76 -7.89 3.54
N PRO A 227 -20.74 -8.75 3.33
CA PRO A 227 -20.02 -8.80 2.06
C PRO A 227 -20.93 -8.99 0.85
N GLN A 228 -21.99 -9.78 0.98
CA GLN A 228 -22.96 -10.03 -0.08
C GLN A 228 -23.75 -8.74 -0.44
N GLU A 229 -24.21 -8.00 0.56
CA GLU A 229 -24.89 -6.71 0.35
C GLU A 229 -23.97 -5.69 -0.30
N MET A 230 -22.70 -5.65 0.11
CA MET A 230 -21.72 -4.77 -0.52
C MET A 230 -21.46 -5.13 -1.98
N ASN A 231 -21.39 -6.42 -2.30
CA ASN A 231 -21.09 -6.90 -3.66
C ASN A 231 -22.18 -6.55 -4.67
N ILE A 232 -23.42 -6.37 -4.21
CA ILE A 232 -24.57 -5.96 -5.06
C ILE A 232 -24.77 -4.45 -5.14
N LEU A 233 -23.93 -3.65 -4.47
CA LEU A 233 -24.03 -2.20 -4.58
C LEU A 233 -23.82 -1.74 -6.03
N PRO A 234 -24.59 -0.74 -6.50
CA PRO A 234 -24.34 -0.14 -7.80
C PRO A 234 -22.91 0.38 -7.91
N HIS A 235 -22.27 0.18 -9.07
CA HIS A 235 -20.93 0.68 -9.32
C HIS A 235 -20.76 2.17 -9.04
N GLU A 236 -21.80 2.97 -9.34
CA GLU A 236 -21.82 4.40 -9.06
C GLU A 236 -21.69 4.69 -7.56
N GLN A 237 -22.40 3.94 -6.71
CA GLN A 237 -22.34 4.10 -5.26
C GLN A 237 -20.98 3.69 -4.67
N VAL A 238 -20.41 2.58 -5.14
CA VAL A 238 -19.03 2.15 -4.77
C VAL A 238 -18.04 3.25 -5.14
N PHE A 239 -18.26 3.87 -6.30
CA PHE A 239 -17.44 4.97 -6.80
C PHE A 239 -17.58 6.25 -5.96
N GLU A 240 -18.79 6.66 -5.64
CA GLU A 240 -19.10 7.85 -4.80
C GLU A 240 -18.54 7.67 -3.39
N TRP A 241 -18.66 6.47 -2.83
CA TRP A 241 -18.13 6.13 -1.51
C TRP A 241 -16.60 6.03 -1.49
N GLY A 242 -15.95 6.06 -2.63
CA GLY A 242 -14.51 5.98 -2.74
C GLY A 242 -13.95 4.60 -2.41
N LEU A 243 -14.77 3.55 -2.50
CA LEU A 243 -14.38 2.19 -2.17
C LEU A 243 -13.65 1.51 -3.32
N ARG A 244 -12.92 0.46 -2.98
CA ARG A 244 -12.32 -0.50 -3.88
C ARG A 244 -13.29 -1.64 -4.19
N SER A 245 -13.10 -2.31 -5.31
CA SER A 245 -13.93 -3.44 -5.71
C SER A 245 -13.69 -4.66 -4.82
N MET A 246 -14.77 -5.39 -4.53
CA MET A 246 -14.71 -6.74 -3.93
C MET A 246 -14.53 -7.84 -4.99
N GLU A 247 -14.91 -7.57 -6.25
CA GLU A 247 -14.73 -8.47 -7.38
C GLU A 247 -13.77 -7.89 -8.39
N LEU A 248 -12.60 -8.51 -8.53
CA LEU A 248 -11.56 -8.02 -9.43
C LEU A 248 -11.74 -8.50 -10.88
N LEU A 249 -12.37 -9.67 -11.07
CA LEU A 249 -12.52 -10.27 -12.40
C LEU A 249 -13.59 -9.59 -13.28
N ASN A 250 -14.56 -8.92 -12.66
CA ASN A 250 -15.66 -8.25 -13.35
C ASN A 250 -15.42 -6.74 -13.56
N LEU A 251 -14.19 -6.29 -13.36
CA LEU A 251 -13.85 -4.87 -13.55
C LEU A 251 -13.88 -4.50 -15.04
N PRO A 252 -14.44 -3.32 -15.38
CA PRO A 252 -14.39 -2.83 -16.74
C PRO A 252 -12.95 -2.50 -17.14
N PHE A 253 -12.50 -3.04 -18.26
CA PHE A 253 -11.24 -2.63 -18.88
C PHE A 253 -11.43 -1.27 -19.57
N PRO A 254 -10.42 -0.39 -19.57
CA PRO A 254 -10.42 0.68 -20.53
C PRO A 254 -10.48 0.02 -21.92
N ALA A 255 -11.45 0.43 -22.74
CA ALA A 255 -11.48 -0.01 -24.09
C ALA A 255 -10.07 0.22 -24.68
N ASN A 256 -9.34 -0.85 -24.91
CA ASN A 256 -8.10 -0.76 -25.64
C ASN A 256 -8.47 -0.05 -26.94
N SER A 257 -8.09 1.18 -27.07
CA SER A 257 -7.96 1.78 -28.36
C SER A 257 -6.85 0.97 -29.04
N GLY A 258 -7.25 -0.19 -29.58
CA GLY A 258 -6.40 -1.08 -30.36
C GLY A 258 -5.92 -0.42 -31.66
N LYS A 259 -5.33 0.73 -31.49
CA LYS A 259 -4.37 1.24 -32.43
C LYS A 259 -3.10 0.44 -32.16
N GLU A 260 -2.92 -0.66 -32.86
CA GLU A 260 -1.59 -1.07 -33.27
C GLU A 260 -0.97 0.20 -33.85
N THR A 261 -0.33 0.97 -33.00
CA THR A 261 0.44 2.11 -33.45
C THR A 261 1.67 1.48 -34.07
N GLU A 262 1.75 1.53 -35.42
CA GLU A 262 3.00 1.34 -36.18
C GLU A 262 4.07 2.37 -35.75
N GLN A 263 3.94 2.94 -34.58
CA GLN A 263 4.90 3.89 -34.02
C GLN A 263 6.15 3.14 -33.61
N LYS A 264 7.29 3.61 -34.12
CA LYS A 264 8.60 3.07 -33.73
C LYS A 264 8.78 3.20 -32.20
N PRO A 265 9.32 2.17 -31.53
CA PRO A 265 9.62 2.22 -30.11
C PRO A 265 10.49 3.43 -29.77
N LEU A 266 10.11 4.17 -28.73
CA LEU A 266 10.87 5.29 -28.22
C LEU A 266 11.89 4.86 -27.16
N LEU A 267 11.51 3.92 -26.28
CA LEU A 267 12.38 3.30 -25.29
C LEU A 267 12.62 1.84 -25.67
N SER A 268 13.87 1.40 -25.71
CA SER A 268 14.25 0.00 -25.96
C SER A 268 15.29 -0.46 -24.94
N VAL A 269 15.09 -1.65 -24.42
CA VAL A 269 15.96 -2.34 -23.47
C VAL A 269 16.42 -3.64 -24.09
N GLU A 270 17.71 -3.87 -24.18
CA GLU A 270 18.31 -5.02 -24.84
C GLU A 270 19.24 -5.76 -23.87
N ARG A 271 18.90 -7.00 -23.55
CA ARG A 271 19.70 -7.92 -22.70
C ARG A 271 20.22 -7.28 -21.43
N LEU A 272 19.34 -6.56 -20.71
CA LEU A 272 19.71 -5.88 -19.48
C LEU A 272 20.04 -6.89 -18.39
N HIS A 273 21.19 -6.69 -17.74
CA HIS A 273 21.72 -7.56 -16.71
C HIS A 273 22.13 -6.78 -15.47
N LYS A 274 21.81 -7.34 -14.27
CA LYS A 274 22.16 -6.75 -12.97
C LYS A 274 22.42 -7.80 -11.91
N ARG A 275 23.53 -7.64 -11.17
CA ARG A 275 23.92 -8.47 -10.02
C ARG A 275 24.25 -7.58 -8.83
N PHE A 276 24.02 -8.10 -7.62
CA PHE A 276 24.52 -7.54 -6.37
C PHE A 276 25.37 -8.60 -5.67
N GLY A 277 26.68 -8.43 -5.74
CA GLY A 277 27.62 -9.47 -5.32
C GLY A 277 27.45 -10.75 -6.14
N LEU A 278 27.09 -11.85 -5.48
CA LEU A 278 26.84 -13.14 -6.14
C LEU A 278 25.37 -13.30 -6.58
N ASN A 279 24.47 -12.45 -6.09
CA ASN A 279 23.03 -12.57 -6.38
C ASN A 279 22.71 -11.91 -7.73
N GLU A 280 22.24 -12.70 -8.68
CA GLU A 280 21.67 -12.23 -9.94
C GLU A 280 20.25 -11.73 -9.69
N VAL A 281 19.93 -10.52 -10.15
CA VAL A 281 18.62 -9.88 -9.92
C VAL A 281 17.87 -9.65 -11.23
N LEU A 282 18.60 -9.39 -12.32
CA LEU A 282 18.05 -9.32 -13.67
C LEU A 282 19.01 -10.00 -14.65
N LYS A 283 18.46 -10.80 -15.54
CA LYS A 283 19.18 -11.59 -16.54
C LYS A 283 18.48 -11.47 -17.90
N ASP A 284 19.21 -10.95 -18.89
CA ASP A 284 18.79 -10.85 -20.29
C ASP A 284 17.42 -10.22 -20.54
N VAL A 285 17.02 -9.24 -19.69
CA VAL A 285 15.73 -8.57 -19.81
C VAL A 285 15.72 -7.68 -21.06
N SER A 286 14.78 -7.93 -21.96
CA SER A 286 14.64 -7.19 -23.23
C SER A 286 13.17 -6.86 -23.51
N PHE A 287 12.87 -5.59 -23.76
CA PHE A 287 11.54 -5.10 -24.16
C PHE A 287 11.64 -3.73 -24.81
N SER A 288 10.55 -3.27 -25.38
CA SER A 288 10.46 -1.91 -25.94
C SER A 288 9.12 -1.26 -25.60
N CYS A 289 9.09 0.07 -25.56
CA CYS A 289 7.87 0.84 -25.32
C CYS A 289 7.73 1.96 -26.34
N SER A 290 6.48 2.19 -26.77
CA SER A 290 6.10 3.24 -27.70
C SER A 290 5.55 4.48 -26.96
N PRO A 291 5.58 5.66 -27.60
CA PRO A 291 4.95 6.86 -27.01
C PRO A 291 3.46 6.61 -26.68
N GLY A 292 3.04 7.08 -25.51
CA GLY A 292 1.65 6.95 -25.07
C GLY A 292 1.29 5.58 -24.49
N GLU A 293 2.25 4.67 -24.34
CA GLU A 293 2.02 3.35 -23.77
C GLU A 293 2.06 3.39 -22.23
N ILE A 294 1.11 2.70 -21.59
CA ILE A 294 1.11 2.47 -20.15
C ILE A 294 1.32 0.99 -19.91
N VAL A 295 2.48 0.64 -19.37
CA VAL A 295 2.94 -0.74 -19.19
C VAL A 295 3.00 -1.08 -17.71
N ALA A 296 2.30 -2.12 -17.30
CA ALA A 296 2.45 -2.69 -15.96
C ALA A 296 3.72 -3.56 -15.90
N ILE A 297 4.52 -3.42 -14.86
CA ILE A 297 5.62 -4.32 -14.51
C ILE A 297 5.17 -5.11 -13.31
N VAL A 298 4.89 -6.41 -13.50
CA VAL A 298 4.31 -7.29 -12.50
C VAL A 298 5.21 -8.49 -12.20
N GLY A 299 4.88 -9.26 -11.17
CA GLY A 299 5.61 -10.44 -10.72
C GLY A 299 5.81 -10.44 -9.20
N PRO A 300 6.32 -11.52 -8.59
CA PRO A 300 6.43 -11.66 -7.15
C PRO A 300 7.36 -10.61 -6.52
N ASN A 301 7.28 -10.47 -5.21
CA ASN A 301 8.21 -9.61 -4.46
C ASN A 301 9.65 -10.12 -4.62
N ALA A 302 10.61 -9.18 -4.62
CA ALA A 302 12.03 -9.44 -4.86
C ALA A 302 12.41 -9.96 -6.27
N ALA A 303 11.49 -10.07 -7.23
CA ALA A 303 11.78 -10.47 -8.62
C ALA A 303 12.66 -9.47 -9.41
N GLY A 304 12.96 -8.29 -8.85
CA GLY A 304 13.82 -7.30 -9.51
C GLY A 304 13.09 -6.13 -10.15
N LYS A 305 11.78 -5.99 -9.98
CA LYS A 305 10.94 -4.92 -10.57
C LYS A 305 11.45 -3.51 -10.25
N SER A 306 11.62 -3.18 -8.97
CA SER A 306 12.17 -1.87 -8.54
C SER A 306 13.63 -1.68 -8.97
N THR A 307 14.41 -2.78 -9.07
CA THR A 307 15.77 -2.74 -9.62
C THR A 307 15.74 -2.34 -11.10
N LEU A 308 14.82 -2.91 -11.90
CA LEU A 308 14.60 -2.54 -13.29
C LEU A 308 14.27 -1.04 -13.39
N GLY A 309 13.32 -0.54 -12.61
CA GLY A 309 12.96 0.89 -12.60
C GLY A 309 14.16 1.81 -12.27
N LYS A 310 14.96 1.44 -11.27
CA LYS A 310 16.19 2.18 -10.89
C LYS A 310 17.29 2.13 -11.97
N LEU A 311 17.39 1.06 -12.73
CA LEU A 311 18.32 0.96 -13.87
C LEU A 311 17.84 1.86 -15.02
N LEU A 312 16.57 1.82 -15.36
CA LEU A 312 15.98 2.64 -16.40
C LEU A 312 16.18 4.13 -16.14
N SER A 313 15.96 4.57 -14.91
CA SER A 313 16.12 5.97 -14.50
C SER A 313 17.59 6.39 -14.26
N GLY A 314 18.54 5.44 -14.28
CA GLY A 314 19.96 5.73 -14.03
C GLY A 314 20.31 5.93 -12.55
N LEU A 315 19.44 5.58 -11.61
CA LEU A 315 19.75 5.52 -10.19
C LEU A 315 20.75 4.37 -9.90
N LEU A 316 20.60 3.25 -10.63
CA LEU A 316 21.56 2.15 -10.63
C LEU A 316 22.29 2.08 -11.96
N LYS A 317 23.45 1.40 -11.98
CA LYS A 317 24.20 1.07 -13.18
C LYS A 317 23.97 -0.41 -13.50
N GLU A 318 23.73 -0.70 -14.76
CA GLU A 318 23.70 -2.06 -15.31
C GLU A 318 25.11 -2.69 -15.29
N ASP A 319 25.15 -4.01 -15.25
CA ASP A 319 26.37 -4.80 -15.40
C ASP A 319 26.51 -5.31 -16.85
N GLY A 320 25.41 -5.33 -17.61
CA GLY A 320 25.39 -5.66 -19.05
C GLY A 320 24.10 -5.19 -19.71
N GLY A 321 24.07 -5.26 -21.04
CA GLY A 321 22.96 -4.83 -21.85
C GLY A 321 23.01 -3.36 -22.27
N THR A 322 21.95 -2.91 -22.93
CA THR A 322 21.87 -1.54 -23.46
C THR A 322 20.45 -0.98 -23.30
N ILE A 323 20.35 0.25 -22.86
CA ILE A 323 19.11 1.04 -22.85
C ILE A 323 19.23 2.10 -23.93
N ARG A 324 18.24 2.18 -24.83
CA ARG A 324 18.18 3.14 -25.93
C ARG A 324 16.95 4.04 -25.78
N PHE A 325 17.10 5.28 -26.19
CA PHE A 325 15.99 6.22 -26.33
C PHE A 325 16.07 6.87 -27.71
N ALA A 326 14.97 6.82 -28.47
CA ALA A 326 14.93 7.24 -29.87
C ALA A 326 16.09 6.61 -30.70
N GLU A 327 16.24 5.28 -30.61
CA GLU A 327 17.25 4.45 -31.26
C GLU A 327 18.71 4.72 -30.81
N LYS A 328 18.97 5.74 -29.99
CA LYS A 328 20.31 6.11 -29.50
C LYS A 328 20.59 5.49 -28.11
N PRO A 329 21.79 4.94 -27.90
CA PRO A 329 22.18 4.47 -26.55
C PRO A 329 22.09 5.59 -25.53
N LEU A 330 21.37 5.32 -24.43
CA LEU A 330 21.12 6.28 -23.36
C LEU A 330 22.11 6.04 -22.20
N LYS A 331 23.13 6.91 -22.10
CA LYS A 331 24.11 6.84 -21.01
C LYS A 331 23.46 7.09 -19.67
N LYS A 332 23.92 6.40 -18.61
CA LYS A 332 23.41 6.50 -17.25
C LYS A 332 23.22 7.95 -16.78
N SER A 333 24.18 8.83 -17.03
CA SER A 333 24.14 10.25 -16.62
C SER A 333 22.97 11.04 -17.23
N ARG A 334 22.48 10.64 -18.41
CA ARG A 334 21.35 11.29 -19.10
C ARG A 334 20.01 10.62 -18.85
N ARG A 335 19.98 9.44 -18.23
CA ARG A 335 18.71 8.72 -18.00
C ARG A 335 17.78 9.50 -17.10
N ARG A 336 18.29 10.20 -16.09
CA ARG A 336 17.47 11.01 -15.17
C ARG A 336 16.71 12.15 -15.86
N GLU A 337 17.21 12.66 -16.96
CA GLU A 337 16.54 13.70 -17.76
C GLU A 337 15.42 13.12 -18.63
N MET A 338 15.56 11.84 -19.05
CA MET A 338 14.66 11.18 -19.98
C MET A 338 13.65 10.26 -19.31
N ILE A 339 13.99 9.70 -18.16
CA ILE A 339 13.18 8.70 -17.44
C ILE A 339 13.14 9.10 -15.97
N TRP A 340 12.02 9.64 -15.53
CA TRP A 340 11.81 10.02 -14.13
C TRP A 340 11.34 8.83 -13.32
N TYR A 341 11.89 8.64 -12.12
CA TYR A 341 11.49 7.56 -11.20
C TYR A 341 10.76 8.14 -9.99
N ILE A 342 9.54 7.68 -9.78
CA ILE A 342 8.74 7.99 -8.60
C ILE A 342 8.82 6.79 -7.66
N MET A 343 9.36 7.01 -6.48
CA MET A 343 9.61 5.97 -5.48
C MET A 343 8.31 5.54 -4.77
N GLN A 344 8.28 4.31 -4.27
CA GLN A 344 7.21 3.81 -3.42
C GLN A 344 7.11 4.64 -2.12
N ASP A 345 8.23 4.88 -1.44
CA ASP A 345 8.31 5.73 -0.26
C ASP A 345 8.59 7.18 -0.69
N LEU A 346 7.52 7.97 -0.81
CA LEU A 346 7.59 9.37 -1.24
C LEU A 346 8.20 10.27 -0.17
N ASP A 347 8.16 9.91 1.12
CA ASP A 347 8.81 10.67 2.19
C ASP A 347 10.34 10.66 2.04
N SER A 348 10.88 9.63 1.39
CA SER A 348 12.30 9.56 0.99
C SER A 348 12.63 10.31 -0.30
N GLN A 349 11.65 10.91 -0.97
CA GLN A 349 11.84 11.60 -2.26
C GLN A 349 11.49 13.09 -2.22
N LEU A 350 10.61 13.53 -1.32
CA LEU A 350 10.08 14.89 -1.23
C LEU A 350 10.77 15.62 -0.06
N PHE A 351 11.55 16.66 -0.36
CA PHE A 351 12.43 17.35 0.60
C PHE A 351 12.20 18.85 0.71
N GLY A 352 11.35 19.45 -0.16
CA GLY A 352 11.08 20.88 -0.20
C GLY A 352 10.43 21.40 1.09
N GLU A 353 10.67 22.66 1.43
CA GLU A 353 9.99 23.34 2.55
C GLU A 353 8.50 23.59 2.25
N SER A 354 8.16 23.67 0.95
CA SER A 354 6.78 23.79 0.45
C SER A 354 6.60 22.98 -0.84
N LEU A 355 5.34 22.83 -1.32
CA LEU A 355 5.10 22.19 -2.60
C LEU A 355 5.72 22.96 -3.76
N THR A 356 5.66 24.29 -3.70
CA THR A 356 6.30 25.16 -4.71
C THR A 356 7.82 24.98 -4.69
N ASP A 357 8.43 24.93 -3.52
CA ASP A 357 9.86 24.72 -3.37
C ASP A 357 10.28 23.33 -3.88
N GLU A 358 9.52 22.27 -3.55
CA GLU A 358 9.78 20.92 -4.07
C GLU A 358 9.85 20.90 -5.60
N LEU A 359 8.90 21.56 -6.28
CA LEU A 359 8.87 21.65 -7.74
C LEU A 359 10.10 22.38 -8.30
N LEU A 360 10.57 23.41 -7.63
CA LEU A 360 11.65 24.29 -8.10
C LEU A 360 13.04 23.84 -7.63
N THR A 361 13.13 22.89 -6.72
CA THR A 361 14.39 22.38 -6.15
C THR A 361 15.37 21.95 -7.24
N GLY A 362 16.61 22.40 -7.11
CA GLY A 362 17.70 22.10 -8.04
C GLY A 362 17.62 22.81 -9.41
N LYS A 363 16.67 23.73 -9.60
CA LYS A 363 16.47 24.46 -10.85
C LYS A 363 16.83 25.94 -10.72
N LYS A 364 17.23 26.54 -11.84
CA LYS A 364 17.35 28.03 -11.91
C LYS A 364 15.93 28.60 -12.03
N VAL A 365 15.46 29.18 -10.96
CA VAL A 365 14.10 29.76 -10.89
C VAL A 365 13.99 30.94 -11.84
N THR A 366 13.06 30.84 -12.78
CA THR A 366 12.67 31.93 -13.70
C THR A 366 11.17 32.20 -13.53
N PRO A 367 10.67 33.39 -13.91
CA PRO A 367 9.23 33.68 -13.86
C PRO A 367 8.38 32.65 -14.66
N ALA A 368 8.88 32.22 -15.82
CA ALA A 368 8.20 31.21 -16.64
C ALA A 368 8.15 29.85 -15.93
N LEU A 369 9.23 29.41 -15.27
CA LEU A 369 9.26 28.14 -14.55
C LEU A 369 8.33 28.17 -13.33
N LYS A 370 8.25 29.34 -12.62
CA LYS A 370 7.34 29.51 -11.49
C LYS A 370 5.88 29.42 -11.96
N LEU A 371 5.55 30.13 -13.04
CA LEU A 371 4.21 30.06 -13.62
C LEU A 371 3.85 28.60 -14.01
N ARG A 372 4.79 27.87 -14.61
CA ARG A 372 4.60 26.46 -14.97
C ARG A 372 4.38 25.57 -13.74
N ALA A 373 5.09 25.82 -12.64
CA ALA A 373 4.89 25.11 -11.37
C ALA A 373 3.47 25.36 -10.83
N ASP A 374 3.01 26.61 -10.82
CA ASP A 374 1.67 27.00 -10.36
C ASP A 374 0.56 26.36 -11.22
N GLU A 375 0.75 26.31 -12.55
CA GLU A 375 -0.15 25.61 -13.49
C GLU A 375 -0.25 24.12 -13.16
N LEU A 376 0.90 23.46 -12.87
CA LEU A 376 0.93 22.03 -12.52
C LEU A 376 0.26 21.74 -11.18
N LEU A 377 0.50 22.58 -10.17
CA LEU A 377 -0.20 22.46 -8.87
C LEU A 377 -1.72 22.60 -9.06
N THR A 378 -2.16 23.52 -9.91
CA THR A 378 -3.58 23.71 -10.24
C THR A 378 -4.14 22.49 -10.98
N LEU A 379 -3.45 22.03 -12.01
CA LEU A 379 -3.86 20.85 -12.83
C LEU A 379 -4.03 19.59 -11.96
N LEU A 380 -3.21 19.44 -10.93
CA LEU A 380 -3.18 18.27 -10.06
C LEU A 380 -3.97 18.48 -8.75
N ASN A 381 -4.76 19.56 -8.65
CA ASN A 381 -5.56 19.93 -7.48
C ASN A 381 -4.73 20.00 -6.19
N LEU A 382 -3.60 20.70 -6.26
CA LEU A 382 -2.67 20.93 -5.15
C LEU A 382 -2.43 22.43 -4.87
N ALA A 383 -3.06 23.33 -5.63
CA ALA A 383 -2.83 24.78 -5.53
C ALA A 383 -3.09 25.35 -4.11
N GLU A 384 -4.12 24.85 -3.44
CA GLU A 384 -4.45 25.27 -2.06
C GLU A 384 -3.41 24.85 -1.01
N PHE A 385 -2.51 23.90 -1.36
CA PHE A 385 -1.46 23.36 -0.49
C PHE A 385 -0.07 23.91 -0.87
N ALA A 386 0.04 24.85 -1.83
CA ALA A 386 1.30 25.29 -2.44
C ALA A 386 2.38 25.66 -1.41
N ASP A 387 2.00 26.30 -0.31
CA ASP A 387 2.88 26.75 0.76
C ASP A 387 3.02 25.73 1.91
N ARG A 388 2.37 24.57 1.84
CA ARG A 388 2.48 23.54 2.88
C ARG A 388 3.72 22.69 2.69
N HIS A 389 4.25 22.16 3.79
CA HIS A 389 5.33 21.19 3.76
C HIS A 389 4.83 19.84 3.21
N PRO A 390 5.56 19.18 2.29
CA PRO A 390 5.15 17.90 1.69
C PRO A 390 4.79 16.79 2.70
N ALA A 391 5.48 16.74 3.85
CA ALA A 391 5.21 15.76 4.90
C ALA A 391 3.78 15.86 5.48
N THR A 392 3.12 17.01 5.36
CA THR A 392 1.74 17.23 5.88
C THR A 392 0.65 16.74 4.92
N LEU A 393 1.04 16.31 3.71
CA LEU A 393 0.13 15.83 2.69
C LEU A 393 -0.34 14.40 2.95
N SER A 394 -1.56 14.09 2.49
CA SER A 394 -2.02 12.69 2.40
C SER A 394 -1.24 11.93 1.32
N GLY A 395 -1.22 10.58 1.38
CA GLY A 395 -0.55 9.74 0.40
C GLY A 395 -0.91 10.07 -1.05
N GLY A 396 -2.21 10.26 -1.34
CA GLY A 396 -2.66 10.65 -2.69
C GLY A 396 -2.22 12.06 -3.11
N GLN A 397 -2.09 13.00 -2.16
CA GLN A 397 -1.55 14.33 -2.43
C GLN A 397 -0.05 14.27 -2.70
N LYS A 398 0.72 13.49 -1.92
CA LYS A 398 2.16 13.24 -2.16
C LYS A 398 2.38 12.61 -3.54
N GLN A 399 1.56 11.65 -3.94
CA GLN A 399 1.64 11.01 -5.26
C GLN A 399 1.42 12.03 -6.39
N ARG A 400 0.42 12.90 -6.27
CA ARG A 400 0.20 13.97 -7.24
C ARG A 400 1.33 14.99 -7.28
N LEU A 401 1.93 15.31 -6.13
CA LEU A 401 3.11 16.19 -6.07
C LEU A 401 4.31 15.57 -6.80
N ALA A 402 4.59 14.28 -6.56
CA ALA A 402 5.67 13.58 -7.25
C ALA A 402 5.45 13.53 -8.79
N LEU A 403 4.20 13.39 -9.24
CA LEU A 403 3.85 13.53 -10.65
C LEU A 403 4.06 14.96 -11.17
N ALA A 404 3.72 15.98 -10.38
CA ALA A 404 3.98 17.38 -10.74
C ALA A 404 5.47 17.64 -10.96
N VAL A 405 6.33 17.11 -10.07
CA VAL A 405 7.79 17.18 -10.20
C VAL A 405 8.27 16.50 -11.48
N ALA A 406 7.75 15.30 -11.80
CA ALA A 406 8.10 14.59 -13.04
C ALA A 406 7.73 15.41 -14.30
N LEU A 407 6.55 16.03 -14.30
CA LEU A 407 6.05 16.86 -15.40
C LEU A 407 6.81 18.16 -15.57
N LEU A 408 7.22 18.80 -14.47
CA LEU A 408 8.04 20.00 -14.52
C LEU A 408 9.46 19.72 -15.05
N ASN A 409 9.92 18.46 -14.93
CA ASN A 409 11.17 17.99 -15.51
C ASN A 409 11.03 17.58 -17.00
N GLU A 410 9.83 17.66 -17.57
CA GLU A 410 9.54 17.32 -18.97
C GLU A 410 10.05 15.92 -19.38
N ALA A 411 10.09 14.99 -18.43
CA ALA A 411 10.58 13.66 -18.70
C ALA A 411 9.63 12.90 -19.66
N PRO A 412 10.10 12.43 -20.81
CA PRO A 412 9.24 11.73 -21.78
C PRO A 412 8.82 10.32 -21.31
N ALA A 413 9.51 9.75 -20.33
CA ALA A 413 9.12 8.49 -19.69
C ALA A 413 9.10 8.63 -18.17
N ILE A 414 8.12 7.99 -17.53
CA ILE A 414 7.94 7.99 -16.07
C ILE A 414 7.84 6.55 -15.59
N VAL A 415 8.65 6.19 -14.61
CA VAL A 415 8.55 4.93 -13.89
C VAL A 415 7.93 5.22 -12.52
N LEU A 416 6.86 4.54 -12.19
CA LEU A 416 6.20 4.62 -10.88
C LEU A 416 6.37 3.28 -10.15
N ASP A 417 6.82 3.34 -8.91
CA ASP A 417 6.96 2.15 -8.05
C ASP A 417 5.85 2.15 -7.00
N GLU A 418 4.89 1.23 -7.13
CA GLU A 418 3.71 1.05 -6.29
C GLU A 418 2.88 2.34 -6.07
N PRO A 419 2.44 3.04 -7.12
CA PRO A 419 1.84 4.37 -6.98
C PRO A 419 0.48 4.40 -6.27
N THR A 420 -0.14 3.26 -6.05
CA THR A 420 -1.48 3.16 -5.42
C THR A 420 -1.49 2.39 -4.10
N SER A 421 -0.31 2.06 -3.55
CA SER A 421 -0.21 1.41 -2.25
C SER A 421 -0.85 2.27 -1.15
N GLY A 422 -1.74 1.68 -0.34
CA GLY A 422 -2.47 2.39 0.73
C GLY A 422 -3.46 3.45 0.23
N LEU A 423 -3.80 3.51 -1.06
CA LEU A 423 -4.80 4.44 -1.56
C LEU A 423 -6.21 3.82 -1.57
N ASP A 424 -7.18 4.65 -1.16
CA ASP A 424 -8.60 4.35 -1.35
C ASP A 424 -8.99 4.33 -2.84
N GLY A 425 -10.20 3.86 -3.14
CA GLY A 425 -10.67 3.77 -4.53
C GLY A 425 -10.79 5.12 -5.25
N ARG A 426 -11.09 6.21 -4.53
CA ARG A 426 -11.17 7.56 -5.12
C ARG A 426 -9.79 8.05 -5.55
N ASN A 427 -8.81 7.95 -4.66
CA ASN A 427 -7.44 8.37 -4.93
C ASN A 427 -6.79 7.49 -6.01
N MET A 428 -6.98 6.18 -5.98
CA MET A 428 -6.50 5.26 -7.02
C MET A 428 -7.04 5.65 -8.40
N ARG A 429 -8.35 5.85 -8.54
CA ARG A 429 -8.98 6.26 -9.81
C ARG A 429 -8.50 7.63 -10.28
N SER A 430 -8.24 8.55 -9.34
CA SER A 430 -7.66 9.86 -9.66
C SER A 430 -6.26 9.71 -10.27
N VAL A 431 -5.38 8.89 -9.68
CA VAL A 431 -4.05 8.57 -10.21
C VAL A 431 -4.17 7.91 -11.60
N SER A 432 -5.03 6.90 -11.74
CA SER A 432 -5.26 6.22 -13.02
C SER A 432 -5.69 7.18 -14.14
N LYS A 433 -6.60 8.12 -13.83
CA LYS A 433 -7.04 9.15 -14.78
C LYS A 433 -5.89 10.08 -15.21
N GLN A 434 -5.06 10.49 -14.26
CA GLN A 434 -3.91 11.35 -14.53
C GLN A 434 -2.87 10.63 -15.40
N LEU A 435 -2.54 9.37 -15.11
CA LEU A 435 -1.59 8.58 -15.89
C LEU A 435 -2.08 8.40 -17.33
N ARG A 436 -3.37 8.12 -17.54
CA ARG A 436 -3.94 8.04 -18.89
C ARG A 436 -3.84 9.37 -19.64
N ALA A 437 -4.16 10.48 -18.99
CA ALA A 437 -4.03 11.80 -19.60
C ALA A 437 -2.57 12.17 -19.98
N LEU A 438 -1.58 11.64 -19.25
CA LEU A 438 -0.16 11.78 -19.61
C LEU A 438 0.22 10.90 -20.80
N ALA A 439 -0.25 9.67 -20.83
CA ALA A 439 -0.04 8.78 -21.96
C ALA A 439 -0.64 9.35 -23.26
N GLU A 440 -1.84 9.93 -23.21
CA GLU A 440 -2.46 10.64 -24.35
C GLU A 440 -1.60 11.80 -24.88
N LYS A 441 -0.77 12.40 -24.02
CA LYS A 441 0.23 13.43 -24.43
C LYS A 441 1.53 12.84 -24.94
N GLY A 442 1.65 11.51 -25.06
CA GLY A 442 2.79 10.81 -25.58
C GLY A 442 3.85 10.39 -24.56
N HIS A 443 3.61 10.58 -23.25
CA HIS A 443 4.52 10.05 -22.24
C HIS A 443 4.46 8.51 -22.18
N ILE A 444 5.62 7.87 -22.03
CA ILE A 444 5.71 6.45 -21.69
C ILE A 444 5.56 6.30 -20.18
N ILE A 445 4.64 5.45 -19.73
CA ILE A 445 4.42 5.17 -18.33
C ILE A 445 4.75 3.71 -18.04
N LEU A 446 5.70 3.48 -17.15
CA LEU A 446 6.05 2.16 -16.64
C LEU A 446 5.60 2.08 -15.17
N MET A 447 4.62 1.25 -14.87
CA MET A 447 4.02 1.15 -13.54
C MET A 447 4.34 -0.20 -12.90
N ILE A 448 5.22 -0.21 -11.90
CA ILE A 448 5.46 -1.37 -11.06
C ILE A 448 4.29 -1.44 -10.08
N THR A 449 3.54 -2.53 -10.07
CA THR A 449 2.38 -2.63 -9.19
C THR A 449 1.93 -4.07 -8.90
N HIS A 450 1.38 -4.26 -7.70
CA HIS A 450 0.64 -5.45 -7.26
C HIS A 450 -0.88 -5.18 -7.18
N ASP A 451 -1.30 -3.98 -7.58
CA ASP A 451 -2.69 -3.53 -7.55
C ASP A 451 -3.38 -3.89 -8.87
N LEU A 452 -4.05 -5.05 -8.89
CA LEU A 452 -4.77 -5.54 -10.07
C LEU A 452 -5.85 -4.54 -10.53
N GLU A 453 -6.61 -3.95 -9.60
CA GLU A 453 -7.67 -2.97 -9.93
C GLU A 453 -7.07 -1.75 -10.64
N CYS A 454 -5.96 -1.23 -10.13
CA CYS A 454 -5.26 -0.11 -10.76
C CYS A 454 -4.66 -0.49 -12.12
N ALA A 455 -4.02 -1.65 -12.22
CA ALA A 455 -3.43 -2.13 -13.47
C ALA A 455 -4.50 -2.31 -14.56
N LEU A 456 -5.62 -2.95 -14.24
CA LEU A 456 -6.76 -3.10 -15.15
C LEU A 456 -7.37 -1.77 -15.56
N ALA A 457 -7.47 -0.80 -14.63
CA ALA A 457 -8.02 0.51 -14.91
C ALA A 457 -7.09 1.42 -15.73
N THR A 458 -5.78 1.09 -15.82
CA THR A 458 -4.79 2.08 -16.29
C THR A 458 -3.91 1.54 -17.42
N CYS A 459 -3.43 0.30 -17.32
CA CYS A 459 -2.42 -0.26 -18.20
C CYS A 459 -3.03 -0.97 -19.41
N SER A 460 -2.32 -0.93 -20.54
CA SER A 460 -2.68 -1.66 -21.76
C SER A 460 -1.87 -2.95 -21.96
N ARG A 461 -0.69 -3.05 -21.32
CA ARG A 461 0.26 -4.14 -21.49
C ARG A 461 0.92 -4.49 -20.16
N ALA A 462 1.34 -5.73 -19.99
CA ALA A 462 2.05 -6.22 -18.83
C ALA A 462 3.38 -6.88 -19.20
N LEU A 463 4.43 -6.53 -18.45
CA LEU A 463 5.74 -7.19 -18.44
C LEU A 463 5.85 -8.00 -17.15
N VAL A 464 6.01 -9.30 -17.24
CA VAL A 464 6.11 -10.20 -16.09
C VAL A 464 7.57 -10.46 -15.79
N ILE A 465 8.05 -9.99 -14.65
CA ILE A 465 9.41 -10.27 -14.18
C ILE A 465 9.35 -11.42 -13.17
N ARG A 466 10.02 -12.52 -13.52
CA ARG A 466 10.11 -13.73 -12.69
C ARG A 466 11.46 -14.38 -12.89
N ASP A 467 12.00 -15.02 -11.84
CA ASP A 467 13.30 -15.72 -11.87
C ASP A 467 14.40 -14.88 -12.54
N CYS A 468 14.45 -13.60 -12.17
CA CYS A 468 15.41 -12.62 -12.70
C CYS A 468 15.25 -12.32 -14.21
N THR A 469 14.24 -12.84 -14.90
CA THR A 469 14.03 -12.69 -16.36
C THR A 469 12.70 -12.01 -16.68
N LEU A 470 12.54 -11.58 -17.93
CA LEU A 470 11.23 -11.24 -18.49
C LEU A 470 10.55 -12.57 -18.90
N ALA A 471 9.65 -13.06 -18.05
CA ALA A 471 8.98 -14.33 -18.25
C ALA A 471 7.83 -14.26 -19.25
N ASP A 472 7.10 -13.13 -19.32
CA ASP A 472 6.01 -12.91 -20.26
C ASP A 472 5.85 -11.42 -20.59
N ASP A 473 5.27 -11.13 -21.75
CA ASP A 473 5.02 -9.79 -22.27
C ASP A 473 3.74 -9.83 -23.11
N PHE A 474 2.63 -9.26 -22.60
CA PHE A 474 1.33 -9.39 -23.23
C PHE A 474 0.44 -8.16 -23.08
N GLN A 475 -0.50 -7.99 -24.03
CA GLN A 475 -1.56 -6.99 -23.93
C GLN A 475 -2.57 -7.41 -22.87
N ILE A 476 -3.01 -6.46 -22.03
CA ILE A 476 -4.00 -6.72 -20.98
C ILE A 476 -5.40 -6.75 -21.63
N ASP A 477 -5.86 -7.93 -21.96
CA ASP A 477 -7.16 -8.23 -22.54
C ASP A 477 -8.02 -9.13 -21.65
N ASN A 478 -7.42 -9.67 -20.59
CA ASN A 478 -8.04 -10.60 -19.65
C ASN A 478 -7.54 -10.38 -18.23
N ALA A 479 -8.48 -10.18 -17.29
CA ALA A 479 -8.18 -9.97 -15.87
C ALA A 479 -7.55 -11.22 -15.23
N GLU A 480 -8.00 -12.41 -15.60
CA GLU A 480 -7.50 -13.69 -15.05
C GLU A 480 -6.03 -13.90 -15.39
N ARG A 481 -5.64 -13.60 -16.66
CA ARG A 481 -4.23 -13.69 -17.09
C ARG A 481 -3.33 -12.74 -16.30
N LEU A 482 -3.77 -11.49 -16.14
CA LEU A 482 -3.01 -10.52 -15.35
C LEU A 482 -2.93 -10.92 -13.88
N MET A 483 -4.03 -11.40 -13.32
CA MET A 483 -4.07 -11.91 -11.95
C MET A 483 -3.12 -13.09 -11.75
N ALA A 484 -3.11 -14.06 -12.66
CA ALA A 484 -2.18 -15.18 -12.61
C ALA A 484 -0.71 -14.71 -12.68
N ALA A 485 -0.41 -13.76 -13.58
CA ALA A 485 0.94 -13.19 -13.70
C ALA A 485 1.40 -12.42 -12.45
N MET A 486 0.48 -11.90 -11.65
CA MET A 486 0.78 -11.22 -10.37
C MET A 486 0.93 -12.19 -9.19
N ARG A 487 0.32 -13.40 -9.27
CA ARG A 487 0.35 -14.43 -8.22
C ARG A 487 1.64 -15.24 -8.22
N GLU A 488 2.05 -15.66 -9.41
CA GLU A 488 3.19 -16.53 -9.65
C GLU A 488 4.52 -15.76 -9.65
#